data_a8012bc1426329e6e7cc17f38cb25e22
#
_entry.id   a8012bc1426329e6e7cc17f38cb25e22
#
_cell.length_a   1.000
_cell.length_b   1.000
_cell.length_c   1.000
_cell.angle_alpha   90.00
_cell.angle_beta   90.00
_cell.angle_gamma   90.00
#
_symmetry.space_group_name_H-M   'P 1'
#
loop_
_entity.id
_entity.type
_entity.pdbx_description
1 polymer ?
#
loop_
_entity_poly.entity_id
_entity_poly.type
_entity_poly.pdbx_seq_one_letter_code
_entity_poly.pdbx_strand_id
1 'polypeptide(L)'
;MATILQNLPAGQKVGIAFSGGLDTSAALLWMRQKGAVPYAYTANLGQPDEPDYDEIPRKAMAYGAEAARLIDCRIQLANEGIAALQSGAFHISTGGITYFNTTPIGRAVTGTMLVAAMREDDVNI
;
A
#
# COMPACT_ATOMS: atom_id res chain seq x y z
N MET A 1 1.04 -19.48 -5.69
CA MET A 1 2.10 -19.08 -6.64
C MET A 1 1.67 -17.75 -7.24
N ALA A 2 2.52 -16.73 -7.21
CA ALA A 2 2.18 -15.44 -7.83
C ALA A 2 2.14 -15.60 -9.35
N THR A 3 1.09 -15.11 -9.97
CA THR A 3 0.95 -15.13 -11.44
C THR A 3 1.53 -13.84 -12.00
N ILE A 4 2.58 -13.94 -12.80
CA ILE A 4 3.11 -12.77 -13.52
C ILE A 4 2.20 -12.49 -14.70
N LEU A 5 1.68 -11.28 -14.78
CA LEU A 5 0.87 -10.83 -15.91
C LEU A 5 1.72 -10.81 -17.19
N GLN A 6 1.30 -11.54 -18.20
CA GLN A 6 1.99 -11.58 -19.50
C GLN A 6 1.55 -10.43 -20.43
N ASN A 7 0.38 -9.86 -20.17
CA ASN A 7 -0.20 -8.77 -20.95
C ASN A 7 -0.69 -7.67 -20.02
N LEU A 8 -0.77 -6.46 -20.56
CA LEU A 8 -1.38 -5.34 -19.85
C LEU A 8 -2.88 -5.62 -19.61
N PRO A 9 -3.39 -5.38 -18.39
CA PRO A 9 -4.79 -5.65 -18.03
C PRO A 9 -5.74 -4.58 -18.54
N ALA A 10 -5.74 -4.35 -19.86
CA ALA A 10 -6.64 -3.38 -20.50
C ALA A 10 -8.11 -3.72 -20.24
N GLY A 11 -8.92 -2.72 -19.85
CA GLY A 11 -10.32 -2.89 -19.50
C GLY A 11 -10.59 -3.53 -18.13
N GLN A 12 -9.54 -3.92 -17.38
CA GLN A 12 -9.69 -4.54 -16.07
C GLN A 12 -9.36 -3.56 -14.94
N LYS A 13 -9.98 -3.77 -13.78
CA LYS A 13 -9.65 -3.06 -12.55
C LYS A 13 -8.28 -3.50 -12.05
N VAL A 14 -7.42 -2.53 -11.75
CA VAL A 14 -6.06 -2.75 -11.23
C VAL A 14 -5.87 -1.97 -9.96
N GLY A 15 -5.57 -2.65 -8.86
CA GLY A 15 -5.22 -2.03 -7.59
C GLY A 15 -3.76 -1.56 -7.59
N ILE A 16 -3.55 -0.32 -7.21
CA ILE A 16 -2.22 0.28 -7.08
C ILE A 16 -2.03 0.75 -5.64
N ALA A 17 -1.01 0.21 -4.98
CA ALA A 17 -0.55 0.74 -3.70
C ALA A 17 0.05 2.13 -3.95
N PHE A 18 -0.69 3.17 -3.61
CA PHE A 18 -0.39 4.56 -4.00
C PHE A 18 0.14 5.35 -2.82
N SER A 19 1.35 5.87 -2.93
CA SER A 19 2.00 6.69 -1.91
C SER A 19 1.92 8.20 -2.16
N GLY A 20 1.44 8.62 -3.33
CA GLY A 20 1.49 10.03 -3.74
C GLY A 20 2.86 10.47 -4.26
N GLY A 21 3.87 9.59 -4.24
CA GLY A 21 5.20 9.85 -4.79
C GLY A 21 5.26 9.72 -6.32
N LEU A 22 6.40 10.08 -6.90
CA LEU A 22 6.60 10.12 -8.35
C LEU A 22 6.34 8.77 -9.02
N ASP A 23 6.92 7.70 -8.50
CA ASP A 23 6.87 6.38 -9.13
C ASP A 23 5.44 5.83 -9.19
N THR A 24 4.69 5.94 -8.08
CA THR A 24 3.31 5.46 -8.03
C THR A 24 2.36 6.31 -8.85
N SER A 25 2.61 7.63 -8.94
CA SER A 25 1.86 8.54 -9.80
C SER A 25 2.11 8.24 -11.28
N ALA A 26 3.35 8.00 -11.66
CA ALA A 26 3.72 7.61 -13.03
C ALA A 26 3.11 6.25 -13.40
N ALA A 27 3.16 5.26 -12.50
CA ALA A 27 2.58 3.94 -12.72
C ALA A 27 1.06 4.02 -12.93
N LEU A 28 0.37 4.80 -12.10
CA LEU A 28 -1.08 4.99 -12.19
C LEU A 28 -1.47 5.62 -13.52
N LEU A 29 -0.83 6.73 -13.89
CA LEU A 29 -1.07 7.42 -15.15
C LEU A 29 -0.79 6.52 -16.35
N TRP A 30 0.32 5.79 -16.31
CA TRP A 30 0.71 4.86 -17.38
C TRP A 30 -0.33 3.73 -17.55
N MET A 31 -0.78 3.12 -16.45
CA MET A 31 -1.84 2.09 -16.49
C MET A 31 -3.11 2.64 -17.11
N ARG A 32 -3.53 3.84 -16.72
CA ARG A 32 -4.70 4.50 -17.30
C ARG A 32 -4.56 4.72 -18.80
N GLN A 33 -3.41 5.23 -19.25
CA GLN A 33 -3.12 5.46 -20.67
C GLN A 33 -3.12 4.17 -21.51
N LYS A 34 -2.78 3.05 -20.87
CA LYS A 34 -2.80 1.72 -21.51
C LYS A 34 -4.17 1.03 -21.46
N GLY A 35 -5.19 1.72 -20.96
CA GLY A 35 -6.57 1.24 -20.98
C GLY A 35 -6.98 0.40 -19.76
N ALA A 36 -6.14 0.26 -18.74
CA ALA A 36 -6.55 -0.31 -17.47
C ALA A 36 -7.45 0.66 -16.70
N VAL A 37 -8.17 0.15 -15.70
CA VAL A 37 -9.02 0.92 -14.80
C VAL A 37 -8.35 0.95 -13.42
N PRO A 38 -7.47 1.94 -13.13
CA PRO A 38 -6.68 1.96 -11.91
C PRO A 38 -7.50 2.40 -10.69
N TYR A 39 -7.38 1.64 -9.62
CA TYR A 39 -7.88 1.92 -8.28
C TYR A 39 -6.70 2.18 -7.36
N ALA A 40 -6.64 3.35 -6.73
CA ALA A 40 -5.54 3.72 -5.86
C ALA A 40 -5.87 3.43 -4.39
N TYR A 41 -4.98 2.75 -3.70
CA TYR A 41 -5.11 2.43 -2.27
C TYR A 41 -3.91 2.96 -1.51
N THR A 42 -4.17 3.80 -0.52
CA THR A 42 -3.14 4.41 0.34
C THR A 42 -3.31 3.91 1.77
N ALA A 43 -2.23 3.44 2.39
CA ALA A 43 -2.24 3.03 3.78
C ALA A 43 -1.86 4.21 4.68
N ASN A 44 -2.72 4.56 5.64
CA ASN A 44 -2.39 5.45 6.73
C ASN A 44 -1.85 4.63 7.90
N LEU A 45 -0.55 4.67 8.11
CA LEU A 45 0.15 4.02 9.22
C LEU A 45 0.45 4.97 10.37
N GLY A 46 0.02 6.24 10.28
CA GLY A 46 0.32 7.28 11.26
C GLY A 46 1.73 7.85 11.15
N GLN A 47 2.32 7.87 9.95
CA GLN A 47 3.66 8.44 9.72
C GLN A 47 3.63 9.95 9.97
N PRO A 48 4.59 10.49 10.72
CA PRO A 48 4.60 11.91 11.09
C PRO A 48 5.07 12.85 9.98
N ASP A 49 5.63 12.31 8.91
CA ASP A 49 6.16 13.03 7.76
C ASP A 49 5.12 13.36 6.68
N GLU A 50 3.88 12.85 6.82
CA GLU A 50 2.78 13.18 5.92
C GLU A 50 1.88 14.25 6.55
N PRO A 51 1.91 15.49 6.05
CA PRO A 51 1.16 16.60 6.63
C PRO A 51 -0.34 16.56 6.34
N ASP A 52 -0.75 15.96 5.20
CA ASP A 52 -2.15 15.86 4.79
C ASP A 52 -2.40 14.54 4.04
N TYR A 53 -2.85 13.53 4.78
CA TYR A 53 -3.21 12.24 4.21
C TYR A 53 -4.36 12.33 3.19
N ASP A 54 -5.28 13.28 3.35
CA ASP A 54 -6.44 13.41 2.46
C ASP A 54 -6.06 13.97 1.09
N GLU A 55 -4.89 14.59 0.97
CA GLU A 55 -4.39 15.05 -0.32
C GLU A 55 -3.95 13.88 -1.23
N ILE A 56 -3.50 12.77 -0.66
CA ILE A 56 -2.98 11.63 -1.44
C ILE A 56 -4.05 11.02 -2.35
N PRO A 57 -5.27 10.68 -1.88
CA PRO A 57 -6.36 10.25 -2.76
C PRO A 57 -6.74 11.29 -3.83
N ARG A 58 -6.71 12.58 -3.49
CA ARG A 58 -6.99 13.66 -4.46
C ARG A 58 -5.97 13.66 -5.59
N LYS A 59 -4.67 13.51 -5.27
CA LYS A 59 -3.62 13.35 -6.28
C LYS A 59 -3.85 12.13 -7.17
N ALA A 60 -4.22 10.99 -6.58
CA ALA A 60 -4.52 9.80 -7.37
C ALA A 60 -5.64 10.04 -8.38
N MET A 61 -6.72 10.69 -7.97
CA MET A 61 -7.82 11.06 -8.85
C MET A 61 -7.38 12.01 -9.96
N ALA A 62 -6.53 12.99 -9.65
CA ALA A 62 -5.98 13.93 -10.63
C ALA A 62 -5.11 13.24 -11.69
N TYR A 63 -4.42 12.15 -11.33
CA TYR A 63 -3.64 11.32 -12.26
C TYR A 63 -4.47 10.27 -13.01
N GLY A 64 -5.79 10.21 -12.79
CA GLY A 64 -6.70 9.38 -13.55
C GLY A 64 -7.06 8.05 -12.90
N ALA A 65 -6.98 7.94 -11.57
CA ALA A 65 -7.60 6.83 -10.86
C ALA A 65 -9.11 6.84 -11.07
N GLU A 66 -9.71 5.66 -11.17
CA GLU A 66 -11.17 5.48 -11.18
C GLU A 66 -11.76 5.71 -9.79
N ALA A 67 -11.04 5.22 -8.78
CA ALA A 67 -11.33 5.45 -7.38
C ALA A 67 -10.01 5.55 -6.58
N ALA A 68 -10.05 6.27 -5.45
CA ALA A 68 -8.91 6.37 -4.55
C ALA A 68 -9.40 6.26 -3.10
N ARG A 69 -8.77 5.38 -2.33
CA ARG A 69 -9.13 5.11 -0.94
C ARG A 69 -7.93 5.32 -0.02
N LEU A 70 -8.16 6.00 1.09
CA LEU A 70 -7.26 6.06 2.23
C LEU A 70 -7.70 5.02 3.26
N ILE A 71 -6.86 4.05 3.55
CA ILE A 71 -7.13 2.94 4.45
C ILE A 71 -6.46 3.21 5.79
N ASP A 72 -7.24 3.32 6.86
CA ASP A 72 -6.70 3.50 8.20
C ASP A 72 -6.14 2.17 8.72
N CYS A 73 -4.82 2.08 8.77
CA CYS A 73 -4.08 0.89 9.20
C CYS A 73 -3.47 1.06 10.61
N ARG A 74 -3.73 2.17 11.31
CA ARG A 74 -3.03 2.53 12.56
C ARG A 74 -3.30 1.55 13.68
N ILE A 75 -4.55 1.14 13.87
CA ILE A 75 -4.93 0.18 14.93
C ILE A 75 -4.34 -1.20 14.63
N GLN A 76 -4.44 -1.66 13.38
CA GLN A 76 -3.86 -2.95 13.00
C GLN A 76 -2.33 -2.94 13.18
N LEU A 77 -1.65 -1.86 12.78
CA LEU A 77 -0.21 -1.72 12.97
C LEU A 77 0.16 -1.75 14.46
N ALA A 78 -0.59 -1.08 15.33
CA ALA A 78 -0.36 -1.10 16.76
C ALA A 78 -0.51 -2.51 17.36
N ASN A 79 -1.55 -3.23 16.96
CA ASN A 79 -1.81 -4.60 17.44
C ASN A 79 -0.69 -5.57 17.00
N GLU A 80 -0.29 -5.54 15.74
CA GLU A 80 0.81 -6.36 15.23
C GLU A 80 2.15 -5.97 15.89
N GLY A 81 2.36 -4.66 16.13
CA GLY A 81 3.53 -4.18 16.84
C GLY A 81 3.62 -4.70 18.28
N ILE A 82 2.50 -4.71 19.01
CA ILE A 82 2.42 -5.26 20.37
C ILE A 82 2.73 -6.77 20.36
N ALA A 83 2.14 -7.53 19.44
CA ALA A 83 2.38 -8.96 19.29
C ALA A 83 3.87 -9.25 18.99
N ALA A 84 4.47 -8.46 18.10
CA ALA A 84 5.89 -8.58 17.77
C ALA A 84 6.80 -8.25 18.98
N LEU A 85 6.46 -7.23 19.78
CA LEU A 85 7.19 -6.91 21.02
C LEU A 85 7.11 -8.05 22.03
N GLN A 86 5.93 -8.62 22.24
CA GLN A 86 5.70 -9.73 23.14
C GLN A 86 6.49 -10.99 22.75
N SER A 87 6.66 -11.22 21.47
CA SER A 87 7.41 -12.36 20.92
C SER A 87 8.92 -12.11 20.79
N GLY A 88 9.40 -10.89 21.05
CA GLY A 88 10.81 -10.50 20.85
C GLY A 88 11.22 -10.40 19.38
N ALA A 89 10.27 -10.33 18.45
CA ALA A 89 10.52 -10.38 17.00
C ALA A 89 11.26 -9.15 16.44
N PHE A 90 11.37 -8.07 17.21
CA PHE A 90 12.09 -6.87 16.78
C PHE A 90 13.62 -6.96 16.95
N HIS A 91 14.10 -7.94 17.66
CA HIS A 91 15.54 -8.09 17.91
C HIS A 91 16.21 -8.76 16.71
N ILE A 92 16.78 -7.94 15.85
CA ILE A 92 17.58 -8.41 14.72
C ILE A 92 19.04 -8.12 15.01
N SER A 93 19.89 -9.16 14.94
CA SER A 93 21.33 -9.00 15.08
C SER A 93 22.01 -9.22 13.73
N THR A 94 22.69 -8.20 13.25
CA THR A 94 23.48 -8.26 12.01
C THR A 94 24.90 -7.79 12.30
N GLY A 95 25.90 -8.63 12.03
CA GLY A 95 27.31 -8.28 12.29
C GLY A 95 27.61 -8.02 13.77
N GLY A 96 26.89 -8.66 14.70
CA GLY A 96 27.06 -8.47 16.15
C GLY A 96 26.39 -7.22 16.73
N ILE A 97 25.69 -6.44 15.90
CA ILE A 97 24.92 -5.26 16.33
C ILE A 97 23.45 -5.59 16.32
N THR A 98 22.79 -5.41 17.47
CA THR A 98 21.34 -5.53 17.59
C THR A 98 20.70 -4.21 17.22
N TYR A 99 19.72 -4.23 16.30
CA TYR A 99 18.95 -3.05 15.96
C TYR A 99 17.44 -3.37 15.90
N PHE A 100 16.64 -2.32 15.99
CA PHE A 100 15.20 -2.39 16.01
C PHE A 100 14.66 -2.08 14.60
N ASN A 101 13.97 -3.05 13.98
CA ASN A 101 13.45 -2.88 12.63
C ASN A 101 11.93 -3.12 12.58
N THR A 102 11.17 -2.05 12.39
CA THR A 102 9.69 -2.08 12.29
C THR A 102 9.18 -2.19 10.85
N THR A 103 10.03 -1.99 9.84
CA THR A 103 9.66 -1.96 8.42
C THR A 103 8.92 -3.23 7.96
N PRO A 104 9.32 -4.47 8.33
CA PRO A 104 8.61 -5.67 7.92
C PRO A 104 7.15 -5.71 8.37
N ILE A 105 6.87 -5.24 9.59
CA ILE A 105 5.51 -5.20 10.15
C ILE A 105 4.65 -4.20 9.39
N GLY A 106 5.17 -2.99 9.17
CA GLY A 106 4.48 -1.97 8.38
C GLY A 106 4.11 -2.47 6.98
N ARG A 107 5.03 -3.18 6.31
CA ARG A 107 4.77 -3.76 4.99
C ARG A 107 3.71 -4.87 5.02
N ALA A 108 3.76 -5.75 6.01
CA ALA A 108 2.77 -6.83 6.17
C ALA A 108 1.37 -6.26 6.41
N VAL A 109 1.25 -5.28 7.32
CA VAL A 109 -0.03 -4.61 7.59
C VAL A 109 -0.55 -3.89 6.36
N THR A 110 0.29 -3.09 5.68
CA THR A 110 -0.08 -2.41 4.45
C THR A 110 -0.60 -3.40 3.41
N GLY A 111 0.16 -4.44 3.08
CA GLY A 111 -0.25 -5.43 2.07
C GLY A 111 -1.57 -6.10 2.41
N THR A 112 -1.75 -6.53 3.67
CA THR A 112 -2.98 -7.19 4.11
C THR A 112 -4.20 -6.26 4.03
N MET A 113 -4.08 -5.04 4.53
CA MET A 113 -5.19 -4.10 4.60
C MET A 113 -5.57 -3.56 3.21
N LEU A 114 -4.60 -3.29 2.34
CA LEU A 114 -4.90 -2.86 0.97
C LEU A 114 -5.55 -3.97 0.16
N VAL A 115 -5.10 -5.22 0.29
CA VAL A 115 -5.74 -6.36 -0.38
C VAL A 115 -7.17 -6.59 0.13
N ALA A 116 -7.42 -6.38 1.43
CA ALA A 116 -8.78 -6.44 1.98
C ALA A 116 -9.69 -5.38 1.34
N ALA A 117 -9.21 -4.14 1.22
CA ALA A 117 -9.94 -3.06 0.57
C ALA A 117 -10.16 -3.33 -0.93
N MET A 118 -9.18 -3.90 -1.64
CA MET A 118 -9.33 -4.33 -3.03
C MET A 118 -10.46 -5.35 -3.20
N ARG A 119 -10.59 -6.30 -2.28
CA ARG A 119 -11.66 -7.30 -2.30
C ARG A 119 -13.04 -6.67 -2.12
N GLU A 120 -13.17 -5.66 -1.26
CA GLU A 120 -14.41 -4.91 -1.07
C GLU A 120 -14.86 -4.22 -2.36
N ASP A 121 -13.91 -3.77 -3.17
CA ASP A 121 -14.16 -3.04 -4.44
C ASP A 121 -14.21 -3.98 -5.67
N ASP A 122 -14.10 -5.29 -5.45
CA ASP A 122 -14.00 -6.29 -6.53
C ASP A 122 -12.83 -6.01 -7.49
N VAL A 123 -11.67 -5.68 -6.92
CA VAL A 123 -10.40 -5.47 -7.63
C VAL A 123 -9.49 -6.66 -7.37
N ASN A 124 -9.17 -7.42 -8.43
CA ASN A 124 -8.47 -8.71 -8.32
C ASN A 124 -7.06 -8.72 -8.93
N ILE A 125 -6.62 -7.60 -9.49
CA ILE A 125 -5.29 -7.42 -10.08
C ILE A 125 -4.59 -6.26 -9.38
#